data_9542984a223efd31df1bdd3421c38d41
#
_entry.id   9542984a223efd31df1bdd3421c38d41
#
_cell.length_a   1.000
_cell.length_b   1.000
_cell.length_c   1.000
_cell.angle_alpha   90.00
_cell.angle_beta   90.00
_cell.angle_gamma   90.00
#
_symmetry.space_group_name_H-M   'P 1'
#
loop_
_entity.id
_entity.type
_entity.pdbx_description
1 polymer ?
#
loop_
_entity_poly.entity_id
_entity_poly.type
_entity_poly.pdbx_seq_one_letter_code
_entity_poly.pdbx_strand_id
1 'polypeptide(L)'
;MPSRVNAMILAKNDTARDYLGIHPNLDLALERINDAFFATLGTERVDIIPGQCWCTKFTYDTIPDEESFFEAHEKFLDIHIMLSGSERVEVSSPKALTVFRSEPENDFWGYQGEGRVKLTLSPGEFLCVWPDDAHKIKMMVDHPETVTKAVFKIKVR
;
A
#
# COMPACT_ATOMS: atom_id res chain seq x y z
N MET A 1 21.41 -15.29 -8.33
CA MET A 1 20.95 -14.02 -7.74
C MET A 1 20.52 -14.30 -6.32
N PRO A 2 21.09 -13.64 -5.32
CA PRO A 2 20.51 -13.75 -4.01
C PRO A 2 19.07 -13.30 -4.09
N SER A 3 18.16 -14.09 -3.53
CA SER A 3 16.76 -13.70 -3.38
C SER A 3 16.75 -12.38 -2.63
N ARG A 4 16.32 -11.30 -3.28
CA ARG A 4 16.02 -10.07 -2.57
C ARG A 4 14.92 -10.41 -1.57
N VAL A 5 15.23 -10.32 -0.30
CA VAL A 5 14.21 -10.25 0.72
C VAL A 5 13.57 -8.86 0.53
N ASN A 6 12.55 -8.81 -0.30
CA ASN A 6 11.76 -7.60 -0.46
C ASN A 6 10.92 -7.45 0.80
N ALA A 7 11.44 -6.73 1.76
CA ALA A 7 10.71 -6.36 2.94
C ALA A 7 9.94 -5.05 2.67
N MET A 8 8.78 -4.90 3.28
CA MET A 8 8.04 -3.64 3.27
C MET A 8 8.92 -2.47 3.70
N ILE A 9 8.59 -1.27 3.25
CA ILE A 9 9.22 -0.02 3.68
C ILE A 9 8.17 0.82 4.40
N LEU A 10 8.44 1.17 5.66
CA LEU A 10 7.70 2.18 6.40
C LEU A 10 8.64 3.32 6.70
N ALA A 11 8.40 4.49 6.13
CA ALA A 11 9.30 5.63 6.23
C ALA A 11 8.56 6.96 6.18
N LYS A 12 9.26 8.03 6.55
CA LYS A 12 8.71 9.39 6.44
C LYS A 12 8.71 9.84 4.98
N ASN A 13 7.67 10.59 4.60
CA ASN A 13 7.52 11.10 3.23
C ASN A 13 8.74 11.90 2.77
N ASP A 14 9.36 12.69 3.64
CA ASP A 14 10.53 13.49 3.32
C ASP A 14 11.82 12.68 3.07
N THR A 15 11.81 11.39 3.41
CA THR A 15 12.93 10.47 3.15
C THR A 15 12.71 9.56 1.94
N ALA A 16 11.62 9.76 1.19
CA ALA A 16 11.26 8.87 0.08
C ALA A 16 12.39 8.73 -0.95
N ARG A 17 13.14 9.80 -1.23
CA ARG A 17 14.25 9.78 -2.18
C ARG A 17 15.43 8.92 -1.77
N ASP A 18 15.54 8.56 -0.49
CA ASP A 18 16.61 7.67 0.00
C ASP A 18 16.45 6.24 -0.54
N TYR A 19 15.25 5.90 -1.06
CA TYR A 19 14.91 4.58 -1.58
C TYR A 19 14.95 4.49 -3.11
N LEU A 20 15.44 5.53 -3.80
CA LEU A 20 15.60 5.51 -5.26
C LEU A 20 16.63 4.45 -5.69
N GLY A 21 16.44 3.90 -6.88
CA GLY A 21 17.36 2.95 -7.51
C GLY A 21 17.00 1.49 -7.35
N ILE A 22 15.86 1.17 -6.70
CA ILE A 22 15.41 -0.22 -6.55
C ILE A 22 14.71 -0.70 -7.82
N HIS A 23 13.81 0.11 -8.37
CA HIS A 23 13.06 -0.20 -9.58
C HIS A 23 12.62 1.10 -10.29
N PRO A 24 12.73 1.20 -11.63
CA PRO A 24 12.41 2.44 -12.35
C PRO A 24 10.97 2.95 -12.12
N ASN A 25 9.99 2.05 -12.09
CA ASN A 25 8.60 2.45 -11.85
C ASN A 25 8.36 2.89 -10.41
N LEU A 26 9.06 2.29 -9.46
CA LEU A 26 9.01 2.71 -8.05
C LEU A 26 9.61 4.11 -7.89
N ASP A 27 10.71 4.41 -8.57
CA ASP A 27 11.35 5.72 -8.52
C ASP A 27 10.38 6.84 -8.93
N LEU A 28 9.56 6.61 -9.96
CA LEU A 28 8.56 7.57 -10.41
C LEU A 28 7.54 7.91 -9.32
N ALA A 29 7.13 6.92 -8.54
CA ALA A 29 6.21 7.13 -7.42
C ALA A 29 6.92 7.82 -6.25
N LEU A 30 8.11 7.36 -5.87
CA LEU A 30 8.88 7.95 -4.77
C LEU A 30 9.15 9.44 -4.97
N GLU A 31 9.44 9.86 -6.20
CA GLU A 31 9.66 11.26 -6.55
C GLU A 31 8.39 12.13 -6.43
N ARG A 32 7.21 11.51 -6.34
CA ARG A 32 5.91 12.17 -6.22
C ARG A 32 5.32 12.12 -4.81
N ILE A 33 6.06 11.60 -3.85
CA ILE A 33 5.64 11.62 -2.45
C ILE A 33 5.95 13.00 -1.87
N ASN A 34 5.04 13.94 -2.15
CA ASN A 34 5.12 15.33 -1.66
C ASN A 34 3.75 16.01 -1.72
N ASP A 35 3.59 17.07 -0.94
CA ASP A 35 2.33 17.79 -0.81
C ASP A 35 1.86 18.42 -2.13
N ALA A 36 2.80 18.87 -2.97
CA ALA A 36 2.46 19.47 -4.26
C ALA A 36 1.76 18.45 -5.17
N PHE A 37 2.27 17.21 -5.22
CA PHE A 37 1.61 16.14 -5.98
C PHE A 37 0.28 15.75 -5.35
N PHE A 38 0.22 15.59 -4.03
CA PHE A 38 -1.03 15.20 -3.34
C PHE A 38 -2.15 16.23 -3.56
N ALA A 39 -1.81 17.50 -3.64
CA ALA A 39 -2.77 18.57 -3.92
C ALA A 39 -3.41 18.47 -5.32
N THR A 40 -2.78 17.75 -6.25
CA THR A 40 -3.33 17.52 -7.61
C THR A 40 -4.34 16.39 -7.67
N LEU A 41 -4.44 15.55 -6.64
CA LEU A 41 -5.29 14.37 -6.63
C LEU A 41 -6.76 14.73 -6.45
N GLY A 42 -7.58 14.30 -7.40
CA GLY A 42 -9.04 14.39 -7.37
C GLY A 42 -9.68 13.02 -7.11
N THR A 43 -10.88 12.83 -7.63
CA THR A 43 -11.64 11.57 -7.51
C THR A 43 -11.20 10.50 -8.50
N GLU A 44 -10.57 10.91 -9.59
CA GLU A 44 -10.06 9.99 -10.62
C GLU A 44 -8.58 9.68 -10.39
N ARG A 45 -8.17 8.50 -10.82
CA ARG A 45 -6.76 8.13 -10.74
C ARG A 45 -5.91 9.00 -11.67
N VAL A 46 -4.69 9.27 -11.26
CA VAL A 46 -3.69 9.98 -12.05
C VAL A 46 -2.68 8.96 -12.57
N ASP A 47 -2.66 8.76 -13.90
CA ASP A 47 -1.65 7.90 -14.52
C ASP A 47 -0.31 8.64 -14.61
N ILE A 48 0.74 8.01 -14.10
CA ILE A 48 2.11 8.48 -14.27
C ILE A 48 2.69 7.83 -15.54
N ILE A 49 2.55 6.50 -15.63
CA ILE A 49 2.73 5.74 -16.87
C ILE A 49 1.50 4.84 -17.00
N PRO A 50 0.67 5.00 -18.04
CA PRO A 50 -0.53 4.19 -18.23
C PRO A 50 -0.24 2.69 -18.15
N GLY A 51 -1.01 1.99 -17.31
CA GLY A 51 -0.89 0.55 -17.09
C GLY A 51 0.33 0.11 -16.28
N GLN A 52 1.22 1.02 -15.86
CA GLN A 52 2.43 0.67 -15.13
C GLN A 52 2.60 1.39 -13.79
N CYS A 53 2.16 2.63 -13.70
CA CYS A 53 2.26 3.41 -12.47
C CYS A 53 1.16 4.46 -12.43
N TRP A 54 0.33 4.42 -11.39
CA TRP A 54 -0.72 5.41 -11.17
C TRP A 54 -0.99 5.63 -9.70
N CYS A 55 -1.67 6.73 -9.38
CA CYS A 55 -2.08 7.06 -8.01
C CYS A 55 -3.57 7.33 -7.95
N THR A 56 -4.22 6.81 -6.93
CA THR A 56 -5.64 7.02 -6.65
C THR A 56 -5.82 7.53 -5.23
N LYS A 57 -6.70 8.51 -5.05
CA LYS A 57 -7.10 9.01 -3.73
C LYS A 57 -8.44 8.38 -3.33
N PHE A 58 -8.48 7.84 -2.11
CA PHE A 58 -9.65 7.21 -1.52
C PHE A 58 -10.05 7.94 -0.24
N THR A 59 -11.36 8.06 -0.03
CA THR A 59 -11.94 8.49 1.26
C THR A 59 -12.92 7.42 1.71
N TYR A 60 -12.75 6.93 2.93
CA TYR A 60 -13.56 5.85 3.50
C TYR A 60 -13.53 5.90 5.03
N ASP A 61 -14.44 5.18 5.65
CA ASP A 61 -14.41 4.96 7.09
C ASP A 61 -13.59 3.72 7.41
N THR A 62 -12.73 3.80 8.42
CA THR A 62 -12.02 2.64 8.93
C THR A 62 -13.00 1.66 9.56
N ILE A 63 -12.63 0.37 9.56
CA ILE A 63 -13.50 -0.74 9.93
C ILE A 63 -12.91 -1.56 11.08
N PRO A 64 -13.74 -2.33 11.81
CA PRO A 64 -13.26 -3.30 12.77
C PRO A 64 -12.34 -4.35 12.13
N ASP A 65 -11.41 -4.88 12.89
CA ASP A 65 -10.40 -5.84 12.43
C ASP A 65 -11.02 -7.07 11.76
N GLU A 66 -12.11 -7.57 12.31
CA GLU A 66 -12.82 -8.76 11.81
C GLU A 66 -13.50 -8.57 10.46
N GLU A 67 -13.69 -7.33 10.03
CA GLU A 67 -14.26 -6.99 8.72
C GLU A 67 -13.18 -6.82 7.65
N SER A 68 -11.91 -6.78 8.03
CA SER A 68 -10.78 -6.66 7.10
C SER A 68 -10.12 -8.01 6.86
N PHE A 69 -9.37 -8.09 5.76
CA PHE A 69 -8.60 -9.28 5.39
C PHE A 69 -7.31 -8.86 4.70
N PHE A 70 -6.36 -9.80 4.60
CA PHE A 70 -5.13 -9.56 3.85
C PHE A 70 -5.37 -9.64 2.36
N GLU A 71 -4.75 -8.75 1.61
CA GLU A 71 -4.69 -8.80 0.16
C GLU A 71 -3.24 -8.84 -0.31
N ALA A 72 -3.00 -9.45 -1.46
CA ALA A 72 -1.70 -9.47 -2.12
C ALA A 72 -1.88 -9.42 -3.63
N HIS A 73 -0.82 -8.99 -4.30
CA HIS A 73 -0.73 -8.85 -5.74
C HIS A 73 0.53 -9.57 -6.24
N GLU A 74 0.55 -10.05 -7.46
CA GLU A 74 1.73 -10.71 -8.03
C GLU A 74 2.60 -9.77 -8.87
N LYS A 75 1.97 -8.80 -9.53
CA LYS A 75 2.63 -7.92 -10.52
C LYS A 75 2.89 -6.52 -10.00
N PHE A 76 2.11 -6.07 -9.02
CA PHE A 76 2.12 -4.70 -8.55
C PHE A 76 2.59 -4.59 -7.11
N LEU A 77 3.32 -3.53 -6.86
CA LEU A 77 3.67 -3.01 -5.56
C LEU A 77 2.72 -1.86 -5.23
N ASP A 78 2.31 -1.75 -3.98
CA ASP A 78 1.47 -0.64 -3.52
C ASP A 78 2.26 0.27 -2.59
N ILE A 79 2.07 1.59 -2.72
CA ILE A 79 2.48 2.55 -1.70
C ILE A 79 1.23 3.19 -1.12
N HIS A 80 1.05 3.06 0.18
CA HIS A 80 -0.05 3.64 0.95
C HIS A 80 0.42 4.89 1.70
N ILE A 81 -0.30 6.00 1.55
CA ILE A 81 0.03 7.28 2.18
C ILE A 81 -1.25 7.87 2.77
N MET A 82 -1.29 8.04 4.09
CA MET A 82 -2.41 8.72 4.73
C MET A 82 -2.29 10.22 4.49
N LEU A 83 -3.34 10.81 3.92
CA LEU A 83 -3.45 12.26 3.75
C LEU A 83 -4.20 12.89 4.94
N SER A 84 -5.13 12.15 5.53
CA SER A 84 -5.92 12.56 6.69
C SER A 84 -6.35 11.34 7.48
N GLY A 85 -6.26 11.40 8.79
CA GLY A 85 -6.60 10.30 9.68
C GLY A 85 -5.54 9.20 9.72
N SER A 86 -5.81 8.16 10.47
CA SER A 86 -4.90 7.03 10.67
C SER A 86 -5.64 5.71 10.56
N GLU A 87 -4.93 4.67 10.12
CA GLU A 87 -5.45 3.31 10.10
C GLU A 87 -4.41 2.32 10.60
N ARG A 88 -4.86 1.21 11.15
CA ARG A 88 -3.97 0.10 11.47
C ARG A 88 -3.81 -0.79 10.24
N VAL A 89 -2.60 -1.28 10.08
CA VAL A 89 -2.21 -2.16 8.98
C VAL A 89 -1.43 -3.35 9.56
N GLU A 90 -1.68 -4.53 9.03
CA GLU A 90 -0.88 -5.71 9.32
C GLU A 90 -0.26 -6.22 8.03
N VAL A 91 0.97 -6.71 8.11
CA VAL A 91 1.70 -7.26 6.97
C VAL A 91 2.20 -8.66 7.33
N SER A 92 2.09 -9.58 6.37
CA SER A 92 2.59 -10.95 6.51
C SER A 92 2.98 -11.53 5.15
N SER A 93 3.76 -12.60 5.15
CA SER A 93 4.02 -13.35 3.92
C SER A 93 2.76 -14.10 3.50
N PRO A 94 2.37 -14.10 2.21
CA PRO A 94 1.25 -14.91 1.72
C PRO A 94 1.40 -16.39 2.04
N LYS A 95 2.63 -16.88 2.13
CA LYS A 95 2.92 -18.29 2.46
C LYS A 95 2.54 -18.68 3.89
N ALA A 96 2.44 -17.71 4.79
CA ALA A 96 2.04 -17.91 6.18
C ALA A 96 0.53 -17.76 6.39
N LEU A 97 -0.22 -17.44 5.34
CA LEU A 97 -1.65 -17.14 5.38
C LEU A 97 -2.43 -18.17 4.56
N THR A 98 -3.76 -18.20 4.78
CA THR A 98 -4.67 -19.07 4.05
C THR A 98 -5.46 -18.26 3.03
N VAL A 99 -5.35 -18.61 1.74
CA VAL A 99 -6.11 -17.98 0.67
C VAL A 99 -7.59 -18.40 0.76
N PHE A 100 -8.51 -17.43 0.63
CA PHE A 100 -9.94 -17.70 0.56
C PHE A 100 -10.58 -17.12 -0.70
N ARG A 101 -9.88 -16.25 -1.42
CA ARG A 101 -10.36 -15.60 -2.64
C ARG A 101 -9.20 -15.39 -3.60
N SER A 102 -9.41 -15.67 -4.89
CA SER A 102 -8.41 -15.40 -5.92
C SER A 102 -9.07 -14.87 -7.18
N GLU A 103 -8.54 -13.76 -7.69
CA GLU A 103 -8.97 -13.11 -8.91
C GLU A 103 -7.72 -12.75 -9.73
N PRO A 104 -7.08 -13.76 -10.39
CA PRO A 104 -5.82 -13.54 -11.12
C PRO A 104 -5.92 -12.48 -12.21
N GLU A 105 -7.09 -12.36 -12.86
CA GLU A 105 -7.38 -11.35 -13.89
C GLU A 105 -7.31 -9.92 -13.35
N ASN A 106 -7.53 -9.73 -12.05
CA ASN A 106 -7.46 -8.45 -11.37
C ASN A 106 -6.17 -8.30 -10.54
N ASP A 107 -5.23 -9.24 -10.67
CA ASP A 107 -4.01 -9.29 -9.84
C ASP A 107 -4.32 -9.22 -8.35
N PHE A 108 -5.31 -10.00 -7.90
CA PHE A 108 -5.82 -9.94 -6.54
C PHE A 108 -5.94 -11.32 -5.89
N TRP A 109 -5.43 -11.44 -4.67
CA TRP A 109 -5.61 -12.60 -3.78
C TRP A 109 -5.97 -12.12 -2.39
N GLY A 110 -7.02 -12.72 -1.81
CA GLY A 110 -7.46 -12.46 -0.44
C GLY A 110 -7.04 -13.59 0.50
N TYR A 111 -6.54 -13.24 1.67
CA TYR A 111 -6.04 -14.19 2.66
C TYR A 111 -6.57 -13.91 4.06
N GLN A 112 -6.56 -14.94 4.89
CA GLN A 112 -6.83 -14.86 6.33
C GLN A 112 -5.65 -15.42 7.11
N GLY A 113 -5.46 -14.93 8.34
CA GLY A 113 -4.41 -15.38 9.24
C GLY A 113 -3.88 -14.26 10.12
N GLU A 114 -2.73 -14.52 10.71
CA GLU A 114 -2.07 -13.60 11.65
C GLU A 114 -1.07 -12.68 10.94
N GLY A 115 -1.09 -11.41 11.31
CA GLY A 115 -0.10 -10.44 10.88
C GLY A 115 1.24 -10.65 11.58
N ARG A 116 2.31 -10.64 10.81
CA ARG A 116 3.68 -10.67 11.35
C ARG A 116 4.12 -9.31 11.86
N VAL A 117 3.79 -8.26 11.12
CA VAL A 117 4.07 -6.87 11.48
C VAL A 117 2.75 -6.15 11.65
N LYS A 118 2.62 -5.41 12.74
CA LYS A 118 1.43 -4.61 13.06
C LYS A 118 1.88 -3.17 13.25
N LEU A 119 1.24 -2.24 12.52
CA LEU A 119 1.59 -0.82 12.56
C LEU A 119 0.36 0.06 12.46
N THR A 120 0.51 1.31 12.86
CA THR A 120 -0.45 2.38 12.57
C THR A 120 0.16 3.29 11.53
N LEU A 121 -0.53 3.47 10.41
CA LEU A 121 -0.14 4.38 9.35
C LEU A 121 -0.81 5.73 9.58
N SER A 122 -0.01 6.80 9.63
CA SER A 122 -0.44 8.16 9.93
C SER A 122 0.07 9.14 8.88
N PRO A 123 -0.50 10.36 8.78
CA PRO A 123 0.00 11.38 7.85
C PRO A 123 1.49 11.68 8.06
N GLY A 124 2.20 11.92 6.96
CA GLY A 124 3.64 12.17 6.96
C GLY A 124 4.49 10.92 6.74
N GLU A 125 3.86 9.76 6.65
CA GLU A 125 4.52 8.47 6.43
C GLU A 125 4.00 7.79 5.16
N PHE A 126 4.82 6.92 4.57
CA PHE A 126 4.38 6.02 3.50
C PHE A 126 4.72 4.57 3.84
N LEU A 127 3.87 3.67 3.40
CA LEU A 127 4.07 2.23 3.51
C LEU A 127 4.15 1.64 2.10
N CYS A 128 5.28 1.03 1.80
CA CYS A 128 5.52 0.32 0.54
C CYS A 128 5.41 -1.18 0.79
N VAL A 129 4.50 -1.86 0.10
CA VAL A 129 4.29 -3.30 0.20
C VAL A 129 4.49 -3.95 -1.16
N TRP A 130 5.38 -4.94 -1.18
CA TRP A 130 5.77 -5.70 -2.37
C TRP A 130 4.79 -6.84 -2.65
N PRO A 131 4.86 -7.49 -3.83
CA PRO A 131 4.06 -8.68 -4.08
C PRO A 131 4.14 -9.77 -2.99
N ASP A 132 5.29 -9.89 -2.34
CA ASP A 132 5.50 -10.89 -1.27
C ASP A 132 5.03 -10.40 0.10
N ASP A 133 4.45 -9.21 0.19
CA ASP A 133 3.90 -8.61 1.40
C ASP A 133 2.38 -8.56 1.32
N ALA A 134 1.70 -9.59 1.80
CA ALA A 134 0.26 -9.52 2.00
C ALA A 134 -0.05 -8.49 3.10
N HIS A 135 -1.05 -7.66 2.87
CA HIS A 135 -1.36 -6.54 3.75
C HIS A 135 -2.84 -6.46 4.05
N LYS A 136 -3.14 -6.30 5.33
CA LYS A 136 -4.47 -6.12 5.89
C LYS A 136 -4.62 -4.66 6.26
N ILE A 137 -5.52 -3.96 5.60
CA ILE A 137 -5.64 -2.50 5.64
C ILE A 137 -7.02 -2.05 6.13
N LYS A 138 -7.22 -0.74 6.26
CA LYS A 138 -8.48 -0.08 6.63
C LYS A 138 -8.93 -0.31 8.06
N MET A 139 -8.12 -0.91 8.91
CA MET A 139 -8.53 -1.19 10.28
C MET A 139 -8.54 0.07 11.13
N MET A 140 -9.60 0.23 11.92
CA MET A 140 -9.73 1.33 12.87
C MET A 140 -8.64 1.28 13.96
N VAL A 141 -8.23 2.44 14.46
CA VAL A 141 -7.32 2.53 15.61
C VAL A 141 -8.10 2.22 16.90
N ASP A 142 -8.97 3.09 17.34
CA ASP A 142 -9.81 2.90 18.54
C ASP A 142 -11.29 2.78 18.19
N HIS A 143 -11.72 3.51 17.17
CA HIS A 143 -13.09 3.58 16.68
C HIS A 143 -13.05 3.90 15.19
N PRO A 144 -14.13 3.64 14.44
CA PRO A 144 -14.22 4.03 13.03
C PRO A 144 -14.05 5.54 12.88
N GLU A 145 -13.21 5.95 11.92
CA GLU A 145 -13.05 7.35 11.54
C GLU A 145 -12.95 7.48 10.02
N THR A 146 -13.38 8.62 9.50
CA THR A 146 -13.21 8.93 8.08
C THR A 146 -11.75 9.29 7.80
N VAL A 147 -11.14 8.61 6.86
CA VAL A 147 -9.75 8.83 6.45
C VAL A 147 -9.67 9.10 4.95
N THR A 148 -8.60 9.81 4.56
CA THR A 148 -8.25 10.01 3.15
C THR A 148 -6.86 9.46 2.91
N LYS A 149 -6.73 8.59 1.91
CA LYS A 149 -5.50 7.88 1.60
C LYS A 149 -5.19 7.96 0.11
N ALA A 150 -3.92 8.17 -0.24
CA ALA A 150 -3.40 8.01 -1.59
C ALA A 150 -2.73 6.65 -1.70
N VAL A 151 -2.98 5.96 -2.81
CA VAL A 151 -2.34 4.67 -3.10
C VAL A 151 -1.72 4.73 -4.49
N PHE A 152 -0.40 4.52 -4.55
CA PHE A 152 0.29 4.27 -5.81
C PHE A 152 0.23 2.79 -6.12
N LYS A 153 -0.16 2.46 -7.36
CA LYS A 153 -0.03 1.13 -7.96
C LYS A 153 1.15 1.14 -8.90
N ILE A 154 2.10 0.24 -8.69
CA ILE A 154 3.40 0.27 -9.38
C ILE A 154 3.72 -1.13 -9.91
N LYS A 155 3.77 -1.28 -11.23
CA LYS A 155 4.10 -2.56 -11.85
C LYS A 155 5.59 -2.85 -11.68
N VAL A 156 5.90 -3.99 -11.06
CA VAL A 156 7.28 -4.44 -10.78
C VAL A 156 7.62 -5.81 -11.36
N ARG A 157 6.64 -6.54 -11.91
CA ARG A 157 6.82 -7.84 -12.57
C ARG A 157 6.03 -7.97 -13.85
#